data_5b552ad4ed01585c29f0292d0184a777
#
_entry.id   5b552ad4ed01585c29f0292d0184a777
#
_cell.length_a   1.000
_cell.length_b   1.000
_cell.length_c   1.000
_cell.angle_alpha   90.00
_cell.angle_beta   90.00
_cell.angle_gamma   90.00
#
_symmetry.space_group_name_H-M   'P 1'
#
loop_
_entity.id
_entity.type
_entity.pdbx_description
1 polymer ?
#
loop_
_entity_poly.entity_id
_entity_poly.type
_entity_poly.pdbx_seq_one_letter_code
_entity_poly.pdbx_strand_id
1 'polypeptide(L)'
;MKNTIYILLAFLIFSSCSSVKTTQEAINSGDYDKAIALAVKNLRSNKTKKGNQPYIPMLEDAYKKAIEKDLSRIKFLKKEGNPESLERIFNLYQTLNYRQEMIKPLMPLRYLSNGKEAKFKFKDYTSDIITSKNKLSDLLYAKAKKLFTTNNKYDYRKAHDELIYLDKITPNYKDVRNLIEESHAKGTDYVLVTMKNRTRKIIPKRLSKDLLNIDTYGFDDLWTVYHSVKDKDLSYDYGLELTLRSINISPEQIREKQFVKEKQIKDGWKYLLDKDGNQVIDDKGKKVKVDKMINVRCELYQFTQFKSAEVGGQVKYTNFTSKQLLKTFPIKSQFVFEHNYATYNGDKRALAKSFLDMIVLRAVKFPTNEQMVYDAGNDLKQHLKNIVRRNKFRN
;
A
#
# COMPACT_ATOMS: atom_id res chain seq x y z
N MET A 1 -16.05 47.06 16.48
CA MET A 1 -16.72 46.21 15.47
C MET A 1 -16.80 46.80 14.05
N LYS A 2 -16.95 48.10 13.84
CA LYS A 2 -16.94 48.69 12.48
C LYS A 2 -15.58 48.60 11.76
N ASN A 3 -14.47 48.75 12.45
CA ASN A 3 -13.12 48.74 11.83
C ASN A 3 -12.65 47.32 11.41
N THR A 4 -13.12 46.26 12.08
CA THR A 4 -12.84 44.87 11.70
C THR A 4 -13.56 44.45 10.42
N ILE A 5 -14.75 45.00 10.13
CA ILE A 5 -15.50 44.74 8.91
C ILE A 5 -14.80 45.35 7.68
N TYR A 6 -14.21 46.55 7.84
CA TYR A 6 -13.46 47.19 6.73
C TYR A 6 -12.16 46.46 6.38
N ILE A 7 -11.48 45.88 7.39
CA ILE A 7 -10.25 45.08 7.18
C ILE A 7 -10.61 43.76 6.45
N LEU A 8 -11.73 43.12 6.81
CA LEU A 8 -12.21 41.90 6.12
C LEU A 8 -12.65 42.18 4.69
N LEU A 9 -13.25 43.35 4.41
CA LEU A 9 -13.67 43.76 3.05
C LEU A 9 -12.47 44.09 2.17
N ALA A 10 -11.39 44.68 2.74
CA ALA A 10 -10.14 44.98 2.02
C ALA A 10 -9.38 43.70 1.61
N PHE A 11 -9.41 42.64 2.42
CA PHE A 11 -8.77 41.36 2.09
C PHE A 11 -9.44 40.63 0.91
N LEU A 12 -10.75 40.82 0.69
CA LEU A 12 -11.48 40.23 -0.44
C LEU A 12 -11.17 40.91 -1.80
N ILE A 13 -10.64 42.13 -1.80
CA ILE A 13 -10.30 42.85 -3.03
C ILE A 13 -8.91 42.40 -3.57
N PHE A 14 -7.97 41.99 -2.69
CA PHE A 14 -6.63 41.56 -3.09
C PHE A 14 -6.59 40.16 -3.75
N SER A 15 -7.53 39.28 -3.42
CA SER A 15 -7.57 37.94 -4.01
C SER A 15 -8.03 37.93 -5.49
N SER A 16 -8.80 38.93 -5.94
CA SER A 16 -9.24 39.03 -7.33
C SER A 16 -8.11 39.51 -8.28
N CYS A 17 -7.24 40.42 -7.84
CA CYS A 17 -6.08 40.89 -8.62
C CYS A 17 -5.04 39.79 -8.85
N SER A 18 -4.84 38.89 -7.90
CA SER A 18 -3.90 37.78 -8.00
C SER A 18 -4.28 36.80 -9.12
N SER A 19 -5.57 36.44 -9.21
CA SER A 19 -6.05 35.46 -10.22
C SER A 19 -6.04 36.01 -11.65
N VAL A 20 -6.36 37.28 -11.87
CA VAL A 20 -6.25 37.96 -13.19
C VAL A 20 -4.80 37.99 -13.64
N LYS A 21 -3.88 38.38 -12.76
CA LYS A 21 -2.44 38.40 -13.03
C LYS A 21 -1.92 36.99 -13.40
N THR A 22 -2.29 35.97 -12.63
CA THR A 22 -1.90 34.58 -12.92
C THR A 22 -2.42 34.08 -14.28
N THR A 23 -3.66 34.50 -14.66
CA THR A 23 -4.20 34.16 -15.98
C THR A 23 -3.42 34.84 -17.10
N GLN A 24 -3.05 36.10 -16.93
CA GLN A 24 -2.23 36.83 -17.90
C GLN A 24 -0.81 36.24 -18.03
N GLU A 25 -0.20 35.87 -16.90
CA GLU A 25 1.10 35.20 -16.88
C GLU A 25 1.04 33.85 -17.63
N ALA A 26 -0.04 33.07 -17.47
CA ALA A 26 -0.24 31.82 -18.21
C ALA A 26 -0.35 32.06 -19.74
N ILE A 27 -1.04 33.12 -20.16
CA ILE A 27 -1.08 33.50 -21.59
C ILE A 27 0.31 33.89 -22.10
N ASN A 28 1.04 34.71 -21.35
CA ASN A 28 2.35 35.20 -21.75
C ASN A 28 3.41 34.07 -21.79
N SER A 29 3.27 33.05 -20.93
CA SER A 29 4.14 31.87 -20.95
C SER A 29 3.75 30.82 -21.98
N GLY A 30 2.61 31.00 -22.69
CA GLY A 30 2.11 30.05 -23.70
C GLY A 30 1.39 28.83 -23.10
N ASP A 31 1.07 28.88 -21.77
CA ASP A 31 0.24 27.87 -21.06
C ASP A 31 -1.25 28.24 -21.24
N TYR A 32 -1.72 28.11 -22.47
CA TYR A 32 -3.07 28.52 -22.82
C TYR A 32 -4.15 27.68 -22.14
N ASP A 33 -3.89 26.40 -21.88
CA ASP A 33 -4.85 25.53 -21.20
C ASP A 33 -5.11 25.97 -19.77
N LYS A 34 -4.07 26.35 -19.05
CA LYS A 34 -4.19 26.93 -17.70
C LYS A 34 -4.94 28.27 -17.75
N ALA A 35 -4.63 29.11 -18.71
CA ALA A 35 -5.31 30.40 -18.87
C ALA A 35 -6.80 30.21 -19.16
N ILE A 36 -7.17 29.30 -20.07
CA ILE A 36 -8.56 28.95 -20.39
C ILE A 36 -9.27 28.41 -19.14
N ALA A 37 -8.67 27.47 -18.43
CA ALA A 37 -9.26 26.88 -17.23
C ALA A 37 -9.54 27.92 -16.13
N LEU A 38 -8.58 28.83 -15.86
CA LEU A 38 -8.75 29.91 -14.90
C LEU A 38 -9.84 30.90 -15.30
N ALA A 39 -9.86 31.33 -16.57
CA ALA A 39 -10.87 32.24 -17.10
C ALA A 39 -12.27 31.61 -17.06
N VAL A 40 -12.42 30.35 -17.52
CA VAL A 40 -13.69 29.60 -17.48
C VAL A 40 -14.18 29.45 -16.05
N LYS A 41 -13.30 29.10 -15.07
CA LYS A 41 -13.65 28.96 -13.65
C LYS A 41 -14.25 30.26 -13.09
N ASN A 42 -13.62 31.39 -13.36
CA ASN A 42 -14.07 32.69 -12.85
C ASN A 42 -15.36 33.14 -13.54
N LEU A 43 -15.49 32.97 -14.85
CA LEU A 43 -16.69 33.34 -15.61
C LEU A 43 -17.89 32.46 -15.29
N ARG A 44 -17.72 31.17 -14.98
CA ARG A 44 -18.79 30.28 -14.51
C ARG A 44 -19.42 30.74 -13.19
N SER A 45 -18.62 31.34 -12.31
CA SER A 45 -19.15 31.83 -11.03
C SER A 45 -20.12 33.00 -11.23
N ASN A 46 -19.78 33.97 -12.06
CA ASN A 46 -20.63 35.08 -12.47
C ASN A 46 -20.00 35.84 -13.64
N LYS A 47 -20.54 35.66 -14.85
CA LYS A 47 -20.01 36.32 -16.06
C LYS A 47 -20.28 37.80 -16.17
N THR A 48 -21.25 38.35 -15.41
CA THR A 48 -21.61 39.78 -15.40
C THR A 48 -20.95 40.58 -14.28
N LYS A 49 -20.26 39.90 -13.33
CA LYS A 49 -19.53 40.59 -12.25
C LYS A 49 -18.39 41.43 -12.82
N LYS A 50 -18.32 42.74 -12.44
CA LYS A 50 -17.29 43.68 -12.90
C LYS A 50 -15.86 43.12 -12.72
N GLY A 51 -15.57 42.44 -11.60
CA GLY A 51 -14.25 41.85 -11.36
C GLY A 51 -13.91 40.64 -12.24
N ASN A 52 -14.89 40.03 -12.91
CA ASN A 52 -14.70 38.89 -13.83
C ASN A 52 -14.60 39.34 -15.30
N GLN A 53 -14.90 40.59 -15.60
CA GLN A 53 -14.82 41.12 -16.97
C GLN A 53 -13.44 41.02 -17.65
N PRO A 54 -12.30 41.17 -16.95
CA PRO A 54 -10.98 40.97 -17.52
C PRO A 54 -10.75 39.57 -18.10
N TYR A 55 -11.45 38.54 -17.58
CA TYR A 55 -11.29 37.17 -18.05
C TYR A 55 -11.92 36.94 -19.43
N ILE A 56 -12.84 37.78 -19.90
CA ILE A 56 -13.47 37.63 -21.23
C ILE A 56 -12.45 37.81 -22.36
N PRO A 57 -11.70 38.93 -22.46
CA PRO A 57 -10.67 39.08 -23.50
C PRO A 57 -9.52 38.10 -23.33
N MET A 58 -9.15 37.75 -22.10
CA MET A 58 -8.13 36.76 -21.83
C MET A 58 -8.53 35.36 -22.34
N LEU A 59 -9.79 34.97 -22.15
CA LEU A 59 -10.33 33.69 -22.64
C LEU A 59 -10.36 33.68 -24.17
N GLU A 60 -10.79 34.79 -24.80
CA GLU A 60 -10.82 34.94 -26.26
C GLU A 60 -9.42 34.81 -26.87
N ASP A 61 -8.42 35.51 -26.29
CA ASP A 61 -7.01 35.48 -26.74
C ASP A 61 -6.36 34.11 -26.51
N ALA A 62 -6.50 33.56 -25.33
CA ALA A 62 -5.93 32.24 -24.99
C ALA A 62 -6.52 31.13 -25.87
N TYR A 63 -7.86 31.13 -26.08
CA TYR A 63 -8.52 30.18 -26.95
C TYR A 63 -8.02 30.27 -28.39
N LYS A 64 -7.96 31.49 -28.96
CA LYS A 64 -7.47 31.73 -30.34
C LYS A 64 -6.06 31.19 -30.52
N LYS A 65 -5.13 31.56 -29.62
CA LYS A 65 -3.73 31.13 -29.65
C LYS A 65 -3.58 29.60 -29.48
N ALA A 66 -4.34 29.00 -28.57
CA ALA A 66 -4.35 27.56 -28.36
C ALA A 66 -4.78 26.80 -29.62
N ILE A 67 -5.87 27.22 -30.25
CA ILE A 67 -6.37 26.63 -31.51
C ILE A 67 -5.34 26.76 -32.63
N GLU A 68 -4.78 27.96 -32.86
CA GLU A 68 -3.78 28.20 -33.90
C GLU A 68 -2.53 27.32 -33.69
N LYS A 69 -2.03 27.22 -32.45
CA LYS A 69 -0.90 26.38 -32.09
C LYS A 69 -1.16 24.91 -32.41
N ASP A 70 -2.31 24.37 -31.97
CA ASP A 70 -2.60 22.95 -32.10
C ASP A 70 -2.94 22.56 -33.54
N LEU A 71 -3.67 23.40 -34.29
CA LEU A 71 -3.92 23.15 -35.71
C LEU A 71 -2.63 23.18 -36.52
N SER A 72 -1.72 24.12 -36.23
CA SER A 72 -0.40 24.18 -36.86
C SER A 72 0.41 22.93 -36.55
N ARG A 73 0.36 22.44 -35.29
CA ARG A 73 1.03 21.21 -34.91
C ARG A 73 0.44 19.97 -35.57
N ILE A 74 -0.88 19.87 -35.66
CA ILE A 74 -1.55 18.79 -36.40
C ILE A 74 -1.15 18.79 -37.87
N LYS A 75 -1.15 19.96 -38.51
CA LYS A 75 -0.73 20.11 -39.90
C LYS A 75 0.70 19.63 -40.11
N PHE A 76 1.61 20.00 -39.22
CA PHE A 76 3.00 19.55 -39.26
C PHE A 76 3.11 18.02 -39.12
N LEU A 77 2.49 17.42 -38.07
CA LEU A 77 2.53 15.99 -37.83
C LEU A 77 1.91 15.16 -38.97
N LYS A 78 0.81 15.67 -39.59
CA LYS A 78 0.22 15.04 -40.79
C LYS A 78 1.16 15.09 -41.99
N LYS A 79 1.91 16.18 -42.14
CA LYS A 79 2.87 16.34 -43.28
C LYS A 79 4.10 15.44 -43.07
N GLU A 80 4.55 15.27 -41.85
CA GLU A 80 5.65 14.38 -41.47
C GLU A 80 5.34 12.92 -41.81
N GLY A 81 4.08 12.51 -41.69
CA GLY A 81 3.61 11.18 -42.09
C GLY A 81 4.09 10.05 -41.17
N ASN A 82 4.68 10.38 -40.02
CA ASN A 82 5.15 9.37 -39.06
C ASN A 82 3.96 8.69 -38.39
N PRO A 83 3.79 7.34 -38.49
CA PRO A 83 2.71 6.62 -37.84
C PRO A 83 2.70 6.80 -36.31
N GLU A 84 3.86 6.95 -35.66
CA GLU A 84 3.97 7.20 -34.22
C GLU A 84 3.35 8.53 -33.78
N SER A 85 3.09 9.43 -34.73
CA SER A 85 2.43 10.72 -34.49
C SER A 85 0.90 10.61 -34.42
N LEU A 86 0.29 9.47 -34.79
CA LEU A 86 -1.17 9.32 -34.86
C LEU A 86 -1.86 9.50 -33.49
N GLU A 87 -1.28 8.98 -32.43
CA GLU A 87 -1.79 9.18 -31.07
C GLU A 87 -1.80 10.67 -30.68
N ARG A 88 -0.72 11.37 -30.99
CA ARG A 88 -0.62 12.80 -30.72
C ARG A 88 -1.63 13.61 -31.51
N ILE A 89 -1.87 13.26 -32.79
CA ILE A 89 -2.88 13.89 -33.63
C ILE A 89 -4.28 13.67 -33.04
N PHE A 90 -4.61 12.45 -32.63
CA PHE A 90 -5.88 12.12 -32.01
C PHE A 90 -6.10 12.93 -30.72
N ASN A 91 -5.11 12.95 -29.83
CA ASN A 91 -5.17 13.70 -28.58
C ASN A 91 -5.31 15.21 -28.79
N LEU A 92 -4.65 15.77 -29.80
CA LEU A 92 -4.78 17.18 -30.15
C LEU A 92 -6.22 17.52 -30.62
N TYR A 93 -6.84 16.68 -31.46
CA TYR A 93 -8.23 16.90 -31.87
C TYR A 93 -9.20 16.76 -30.68
N GLN A 94 -9.00 15.81 -29.78
CA GLN A 94 -9.78 15.73 -28.56
C GLN A 94 -9.62 16.99 -27.69
N THR A 95 -8.41 17.50 -27.54
CA THR A 95 -8.13 18.72 -26.79
C THR A 95 -8.79 19.94 -27.41
N LEU A 96 -8.76 20.09 -28.77
CA LEU A 96 -9.46 21.14 -29.48
C LEU A 96 -10.96 21.10 -29.19
N ASN A 97 -11.58 19.94 -29.27
CA ASN A 97 -12.99 19.76 -28.96
C ASN A 97 -13.31 20.04 -27.49
N TYR A 98 -12.51 19.51 -26.56
CA TYR A 98 -12.69 19.71 -25.13
C TYR A 98 -12.68 21.19 -24.72
N ARG A 99 -11.76 21.99 -25.28
CA ARG A 99 -11.74 23.45 -25.03
C ARG A 99 -13.04 24.13 -25.45
N GLN A 100 -13.60 23.73 -26.58
CA GLN A 100 -14.89 24.27 -27.05
C GLN A 100 -16.03 23.92 -26.09
N GLU A 101 -16.10 22.64 -25.67
CA GLU A 101 -17.15 22.18 -24.75
C GLU A 101 -17.04 22.85 -23.37
N MET A 102 -15.85 23.26 -22.95
CA MET A 102 -15.71 24.07 -21.72
C MET A 102 -16.24 25.48 -21.85
N ILE A 103 -16.14 26.09 -23.08
CA ILE A 103 -16.49 27.50 -23.31
C ILE A 103 -17.94 27.66 -23.73
N LYS A 104 -18.47 26.78 -24.57
CA LYS A 104 -19.85 26.84 -25.08
C LYS A 104 -20.92 27.17 -24.04
N PRO A 105 -20.92 26.55 -22.83
CA PRO A 105 -21.93 26.85 -21.81
C PRO A 105 -21.88 28.28 -21.24
N LEU A 106 -20.77 29.00 -21.48
CA LEU A 106 -20.63 30.38 -21.02
C LEU A 106 -21.26 31.39 -22.00
N MET A 107 -21.55 30.97 -23.24
CA MET A 107 -22.06 31.87 -24.26
C MET A 107 -23.48 32.36 -23.96
N PRO A 108 -23.85 33.58 -24.35
CA PRO A 108 -22.97 34.62 -24.88
C PRO A 108 -22.16 35.31 -23.78
N LEU A 109 -20.90 35.68 -24.07
CA LEU A 109 -20.03 36.48 -23.23
C LEU A 109 -20.00 37.94 -23.76
N ARG A 110 -20.53 38.88 -22.96
CA ARG A 110 -20.62 40.30 -23.35
C ARG A 110 -19.66 41.15 -22.53
N TYR A 111 -18.99 42.06 -23.20
CA TYR A 111 -18.19 43.11 -22.57
C TYR A 111 -19.13 44.18 -22.00
N LEU A 112 -19.08 44.39 -20.68
CA LEU A 112 -19.90 45.42 -20.02
C LEU A 112 -19.51 46.87 -20.48
N SER A 113 -18.29 47.06 -20.99
CA SER A 113 -17.80 48.36 -21.43
C SER A 113 -18.46 48.89 -22.71
N ASN A 114 -18.84 48.01 -23.64
CA ASN A 114 -19.33 48.39 -24.95
C ASN A 114 -20.48 47.52 -25.47
N GLY A 115 -20.97 46.57 -24.69
CA GLY A 115 -22.08 45.68 -25.05
C GLY A 115 -21.76 44.65 -26.16
N LYS A 116 -20.54 44.66 -26.72
CA LYS A 116 -20.13 43.69 -27.77
C LYS A 116 -19.96 42.29 -27.19
N GLU A 117 -20.13 41.29 -28.00
CA GLU A 117 -19.92 39.89 -27.65
C GLU A 117 -18.49 39.44 -28.03
N ALA A 118 -17.88 38.64 -27.14
CA ALA A 118 -16.62 37.98 -27.44
C ALA A 118 -16.81 36.92 -28.54
N LYS A 119 -15.83 36.80 -29.45
CA LYS A 119 -15.91 35.98 -30.66
C LYS A 119 -15.09 34.71 -30.51
N PHE A 120 -15.76 33.57 -30.50
CA PHE A 120 -15.13 32.26 -30.50
C PHE A 120 -15.42 31.54 -31.82
N LYS A 121 -14.36 31.15 -32.53
CA LYS A 121 -14.49 30.38 -33.79
C LYS A 121 -14.60 28.89 -33.42
N PHE A 122 -15.80 28.44 -33.04
CA PHE A 122 -16.07 27.02 -32.84
C PHE A 122 -16.13 26.29 -34.19
N LYS A 123 -15.53 25.08 -34.20
CA LYS A 123 -15.53 24.18 -35.36
C LYS A 123 -15.91 22.77 -34.87
N ASP A 124 -16.70 22.05 -35.67
CA ASP A 124 -16.96 20.65 -35.42
C ASP A 124 -15.73 19.80 -35.78
N TYR A 125 -15.14 19.13 -34.77
CA TYR A 125 -14.00 18.24 -34.91
C TYR A 125 -14.41 16.76 -34.89
N THR A 126 -15.71 16.42 -34.88
CA THR A 126 -16.21 15.04 -34.74
C THR A 126 -15.62 14.13 -35.82
N SER A 127 -15.66 14.55 -37.10
CA SER A 127 -15.09 13.76 -38.21
C SER A 127 -13.57 13.59 -38.09
N ASP A 128 -12.87 14.65 -37.70
CA ASP A 128 -11.40 14.61 -37.48
C ASP A 128 -11.02 13.66 -36.34
N ILE A 129 -11.78 13.67 -35.23
CA ILE A 129 -11.59 12.78 -34.07
C ILE A 129 -11.84 11.33 -34.47
N ILE A 130 -12.95 11.03 -35.16
CA ILE A 130 -13.28 9.67 -35.62
C ILE A 130 -12.19 9.15 -36.57
N THR A 131 -11.80 9.97 -37.57
CA THR A 131 -10.79 9.57 -38.55
C THR A 131 -9.43 9.31 -37.91
N SER A 132 -8.98 10.18 -36.99
CA SER A 132 -7.71 10.00 -36.29
C SER A 132 -7.76 8.81 -35.29
N LYS A 133 -8.91 8.62 -34.64
CA LYS A 133 -9.15 7.44 -33.77
C LYS A 133 -9.04 6.14 -34.55
N ASN A 134 -9.70 6.05 -35.72
CA ASN A 134 -9.67 4.83 -36.53
C ASN A 134 -8.25 4.50 -37.01
N LYS A 135 -7.50 5.51 -37.52
CA LYS A 135 -6.10 5.34 -37.90
C LYS A 135 -5.21 4.88 -36.75
N LEU A 136 -5.41 5.43 -35.55
CA LEU A 136 -4.68 5.02 -34.36
C LEU A 136 -5.03 3.57 -33.98
N SER A 137 -6.31 3.22 -34.03
CA SER A 137 -6.79 1.86 -33.74
C SER A 137 -6.18 0.82 -34.68
N ASP A 138 -6.14 1.12 -36.01
CA ASP A 138 -5.51 0.25 -37.00
C ASP A 138 -4.00 0.08 -36.71
N LEU A 139 -3.30 1.17 -36.36
CA LEU A 139 -1.87 1.11 -36.03
C LEU A 139 -1.60 0.24 -34.79
N LEU A 140 -2.34 0.49 -33.67
CA LEU A 140 -2.17 -0.26 -32.42
C LEU A 140 -2.46 -1.76 -32.63
N TYR A 141 -3.52 -2.06 -33.38
CA TYR A 141 -3.84 -3.44 -33.73
C TYR A 141 -2.74 -4.12 -34.55
N ALA A 142 -2.23 -3.43 -35.58
CA ALA A 142 -1.15 -3.96 -36.43
C ALA A 142 0.15 -4.16 -35.63
N LYS A 143 0.50 -3.23 -34.74
CA LYS A 143 1.64 -3.35 -33.83
C LYS A 143 1.49 -4.57 -32.91
N ALA A 144 0.34 -4.71 -32.25
CA ALA A 144 0.07 -5.85 -31.39
C ALA A 144 0.19 -7.17 -32.17
N LYS A 145 -0.45 -7.29 -33.34
CA LYS A 145 -0.35 -8.51 -34.19
C LYS A 145 1.09 -8.83 -34.58
N LYS A 146 1.92 -7.83 -34.87
CA LYS A 146 3.34 -8.04 -35.17
C LYS A 146 4.09 -8.60 -33.96
N LEU A 147 3.78 -8.14 -32.73
CA LEU A 147 4.39 -8.66 -31.52
C LEU A 147 4.04 -10.13 -31.25
N PHE A 148 2.86 -10.61 -31.69
CA PHE A 148 2.51 -12.02 -31.59
C PHE A 148 3.38 -12.94 -32.45
N THR A 149 3.99 -12.44 -33.54
CA THR A 149 4.81 -13.28 -34.44
C THR A 149 6.17 -13.62 -33.88
N THR A 150 6.64 -12.91 -32.85
CA THR A 150 7.96 -13.14 -32.23
C THR A 150 8.02 -14.34 -31.31
N ASN A 151 6.86 -14.85 -30.89
CA ASN A 151 6.70 -15.95 -29.93
C ASN A 151 7.53 -15.78 -28.63
N ASN A 152 7.62 -14.54 -28.14
CA ASN A 152 8.38 -14.16 -26.96
C ASN A 152 7.44 -13.59 -25.88
N LYS A 153 7.57 -14.06 -24.64
CA LYS A 153 6.72 -13.63 -23.51
C LYS A 153 6.77 -12.12 -23.27
N TYR A 154 7.95 -11.50 -23.44
CA TYR A 154 8.10 -10.07 -23.28
C TYR A 154 7.33 -9.28 -24.35
N ASP A 155 7.30 -9.77 -25.57
CA ASP A 155 6.55 -9.14 -26.64
C ASP A 155 5.04 -9.38 -26.49
N TYR A 156 4.62 -10.55 -25.97
CA TYR A 156 3.21 -10.74 -25.59
C TYR A 156 2.74 -9.74 -24.52
N ARG A 157 3.58 -9.43 -23.53
CA ARG A 157 3.26 -8.39 -22.52
C ARG A 157 3.11 -7.02 -23.14
N LYS A 158 4.01 -6.65 -24.06
CA LYS A 158 3.87 -5.38 -24.82
C LYS A 158 2.61 -5.38 -25.68
N ALA A 159 2.31 -6.50 -26.36
CA ALA A 159 1.09 -6.62 -27.15
C ALA A 159 -0.16 -6.45 -26.28
N HIS A 160 -0.16 -7.03 -25.08
CA HIS A 160 -1.24 -6.86 -24.10
C HIS A 160 -1.45 -5.38 -23.74
N ASP A 161 -0.39 -4.63 -23.45
CA ASP A 161 -0.49 -3.21 -23.10
C ASP A 161 -1.06 -2.37 -24.27
N GLU A 162 -0.60 -2.64 -25.49
CA GLU A 162 -1.12 -1.99 -26.70
C GLU A 162 -2.60 -2.31 -26.92
N LEU A 163 -3.01 -3.57 -26.70
CA LEU A 163 -4.39 -4.01 -26.88
C LEU A 163 -5.33 -3.47 -25.79
N ILE A 164 -4.89 -3.41 -24.54
CA ILE A 164 -5.65 -2.76 -23.44
C ILE A 164 -5.87 -1.28 -23.77
N TYR A 165 -4.84 -0.61 -24.26
CA TYR A 165 -4.97 0.78 -24.66
C TYR A 165 -5.93 0.94 -25.85
N LEU A 166 -5.86 0.05 -26.82
CA LEU A 166 -6.78 0.02 -27.97
C LEU A 166 -8.24 -0.22 -27.54
N ASP A 167 -8.50 -1.17 -26.63
CA ASP A 167 -9.86 -1.43 -26.14
C ASP A 167 -10.43 -0.22 -25.36
N LYS A 168 -9.56 0.51 -24.64
CA LYS A 168 -9.95 1.76 -23.96
C LYS A 168 -10.35 2.87 -24.95
N ILE A 169 -9.65 2.99 -26.06
CA ILE A 169 -9.93 4.01 -27.10
C ILE A 169 -11.14 3.61 -27.95
N THR A 170 -11.16 2.36 -28.37
CA THR A 170 -12.17 1.81 -29.28
C THR A 170 -12.67 0.45 -28.76
N PRO A 171 -13.64 0.45 -27.83
CA PRO A 171 -14.19 -0.77 -27.28
C PRO A 171 -14.74 -1.71 -28.38
N ASN A 172 -14.50 -3.00 -28.20
CA ASN A 172 -14.92 -4.05 -29.14
C ASN A 172 -14.33 -3.93 -30.56
N TYR A 173 -13.11 -3.39 -30.68
CA TYR A 173 -12.44 -3.30 -31.97
C TYR A 173 -11.95 -4.68 -32.43
N LYS A 174 -12.53 -5.21 -33.53
CA LYS A 174 -12.22 -6.54 -34.10
C LYS A 174 -12.19 -7.64 -33.00
N ASP A 175 -11.12 -8.45 -32.95
CA ASP A 175 -10.89 -9.54 -32.02
C ASP A 175 -10.01 -9.14 -30.81
N VAL A 176 -9.93 -7.86 -30.48
CA VAL A 176 -9.01 -7.30 -29.47
C VAL A 176 -9.17 -7.98 -28.11
N ARG A 177 -10.40 -8.28 -27.69
CA ARG A 177 -10.62 -8.94 -26.38
C ARG A 177 -10.01 -10.34 -26.32
N ASN A 178 -10.18 -11.12 -27.39
CA ASN A 178 -9.56 -12.44 -27.47
C ASN A 178 -8.04 -12.35 -27.47
N LEU A 179 -7.49 -11.33 -28.17
CA LEU A 179 -6.05 -11.09 -28.21
C LEU A 179 -5.49 -10.61 -26.85
N ILE A 180 -6.26 -9.87 -26.06
CA ILE A 180 -5.88 -9.49 -24.68
C ILE A 180 -5.73 -10.76 -23.84
N GLU A 181 -6.72 -11.64 -23.86
CA GLU A 181 -6.67 -12.91 -23.11
C GLU A 181 -5.52 -13.80 -23.57
N GLU A 182 -5.35 -13.94 -24.89
CA GLU A 182 -4.27 -14.75 -25.47
C GLU A 182 -2.89 -14.17 -25.12
N SER A 183 -2.70 -12.85 -25.22
CA SER A 183 -1.44 -12.18 -24.87
C SER A 183 -1.12 -12.31 -23.37
N HIS A 184 -2.13 -12.21 -22.52
CA HIS A 184 -1.99 -12.45 -21.09
C HIS A 184 -1.55 -13.87 -20.80
N ALA A 185 -2.26 -14.89 -21.35
CA ALA A 185 -1.94 -16.29 -21.15
C ALA A 185 -0.51 -16.64 -21.64
N LYS A 186 -0.14 -16.16 -22.84
CA LYS A 186 1.19 -16.40 -23.42
C LYS A 186 2.31 -15.58 -22.76
N GLY A 187 1.99 -14.43 -22.19
CA GLY A 187 2.93 -13.56 -21.48
C GLY A 187 3.16 -13.95 -20.01
N THR A 188 2.29 -14.79 -19.44
CA THR A 188 2.36 -15.21 -18.03
C THR A 188 3.50 -16.19 -17.78
N ASP A 189 4.27 -15.96 -16.73
CA ASP A 189 5.26 -16.90 -16.21
C ASP A 189 4.59 -17.82 -15.18
N TYR A 190 4.70 -19.13 -15.38
CA TYR A 190 4.20 -20.15 -14.46
C TYR A 190 5.32 -20.66 -13.56
N VAL A 191 5.11 -20.61 -12.25
CA VAL A 191 6.08 -21.03 -11.22
C VAL A 191 5.53 -22.26 -10.49
N LEU A 192 6.27 -23.36 -10.55
CA LEU A 192 5.96 -24.55 -9.76
C LEU A 192 6.63 -24.46 -8.39
N VAL A 193 5.84 -24.44 -7.32
CA VAL A 193 6.33 -24.43 -5.95
C VAL A 193 6.34 -25.83 -5.38
N THR A 194 7.49 -26.26 -4.86
CA THR A 194 7.67 -27.58 -4.28
C THR A 194 8.33 -27.49 -2.91
N MET A 195 8.11 -28.50 -2.08
CA MET A 195 8.79 -28.63 -0.79
C MET A 195 9.49 -29.99 -0.67
N LYS A 196 10.73 -29.96 -0.16
CA LYS A 196 11.51 -31.16 0.16
C LYS A 196 11.93 -31.15 1.64
N ASN A 197 11.73 -32.26 2.31
CA ASN A 197 12.27 -32.49 3.63
C ASN A 197 13.57 -33.31 3.52
N ARG A 198 14.70 -32.69 3.85
CA ARG A 198 16.01 -33.37 3.94
C ARG A 198 16.45 -33.56 5.39
N THR A 199 15.57 -33.30 6.35
CA THR A 199 15.83 -33.56 7.77
C THR A 199 15.52 -35.03 8.09
N ARG A 200 16.04 -35.51 9.23
CA ARG A 200 15.69 -36.85 9.76
C ARG A 200 14.40 -36.82 10.60
N LYS A 201 13.71 -35.68 10.68
CA LYS A 201 12.50 -35.48 11.49
C LYS A 201 11.26 -35.51 10.59
N ILE A 202 10.18 -36.03 11.15
CA ILE A 202 8.87 -36.02 10.49
C ILE A 202 8.34 -34.59 10.58
N ILE A 203 7.86 -34.06 9.45
CA ILE A 203 7.18 -32.77 9.40
C ILE A 203 5.67 -33.04 9.56
N PRO A 204 5.00 -32.26 10.44
CA PRO A 204 3.56 -32.32 10.53
C PRO A 204 2.90 -32.15 9.16
N LYS A 205 2.00 -33.06 8.76
CA LYS A 205 1.29 -32.97 7.48
C LYS A 205 0.58 -31.62 7.29
N ARG A 206 0.02 -31.09 8.39
CA ARG A 206 -0.61 -29.76 8.40
C ARG A 206 0.38 -28.67 8.03
N LEU A 207 1.60 -28.68 8.59
CA LEU A 207 2.62 -27.70 8.26
C LEU A 207 3.02 -27.73 6.77
N SER A 208 3.23 -28.96 6.22
CA SER A 208 3.51 -29.12 4.79
C SER A 208 2.40 -28.56 3.93
N LYS A 209 1.14 -28.83 4.29
CA LYS A 209 -0.02 -28.31 3.59
C LYS A 209 -0.09 -26.77 3.65
N ASP A 210 0.12 -26.20 4.83
CA ASP A 210 0.05 -24.75 5.03
C ASP A 210 1.19 -24.02 4.32
N LEU A 211 2.40 -24.60 4.28
CA LEU A 211 3.55 -24.04 3.55
C LEU A 211 3.37 -24.13 2.03
N LEU A 212 2.66 -25.12 1.51
CA LEU A 212 2.36 -25.27 0.08
C LEU A 212 1.03 -24.62 -0.34
N ASN A 213 0.25 -24.11 0.59
CA ASN A 213 -0.99 -23.39 0.25
C ASN A 213 -0.66 -21.97 -0.27
N ILE A 214 -0.17 -21.94 -1.51
CA ILE A 214 0.39 -20.74 -2.17
C ILE A 214 -0.68 -19.68 -2.40
N ASP A 215 -1.92 -20.07 -2.64
CA ASP A 215 -3.05 -19.14 -2.86
C ASP A 215 -3.23 -18.17 -1.69
N THR A 216 -2.87 -18.62 -0.46
CA THR A 216 -2.96 -17.77 0.74
C THR A 216 -1.82 -16.75 0.88
N TYR A 217 -0.80 -16.82 0.03
CA TYR A 217 0.34 -15.90 0.07
C TYR A 217 0.10 -14.60 -0.70
N GLY A 218 -0.79 -14.62 -1.72
CA GLY A 218 -1.02 -13.49 -2.61
C GLY A 218 0.26 -13.14 -3.39
N PHE A 219 0.86 -14.13 -4.01
CA PHE A 219 2.08 -13.97 -4.82
C PHE A 219 1.77 -13.66 -6.26
N ASP A 220 0.60 -14.09 -6.76
CA ASP A 220 0.19 -13.87 -8.13
C ASP A 220 0.14 -12.38 -8.44
N ASP A 221 0.68 -12.03 -9.58
CA ASP A 221 0.58 -10.71 -10.18
C ASP A 221 0.12 -10.87 -11.65
N LEU A 222 0.01 -9.75 -12.36
CA LEU A 222 -0.47 -9.78 -13.74
C LEU A 222 0.30 -10.76 -14.63
N TRP A 223 1.59 -10.99 -14.33
CA TRP A 223 2.48 -11.76 -15.19
C TRP A 223 3.12 -12.99 -14.54
N THR A 224 2.72 -13.34 -13.33
CA THR A 224 3.30 -14.47 -12.60
C THR A 224 2.23 -15.21 -11.82
N VAL A 225 2.10 -16.51 -12.08
CA VAL A 225 1.15 -17.39 -11.39
C VAL A 225 1.93 -18.53 -10.73
N TYR A 226 1.61 -18.81 -9.45
CA TYR A 226 2.27 -19.83 -8.65
C TYR A 226 1.34 -21.02 -8.42
N HIS A 227 1.82 -22.23 -8.75
CA HIS A 227 1.11 -23.47 -8.49
C HIS A 227 1.89 -24.36 -7.52
N SER A 228 1.21 -24.94 -6.52
CA SER A 228 1.79 -25.97 -5.65
C SER A 228 1.51 -27.41 -6.14
N VAL A 229 0.54 -27.55 -7.02
CA VAL A 229 0.23 -28.81 -7.71
C VAL A 229 0.55 -28.63 -9.18
N LYS A 230 1.32 -29.56 -9.73
CA LYS A 230 1.69 -29.52 -11.15
C LYS A 230 0.48 -29.78 -12.02
N ASP A 231 0.12 -28.81 -12.85
CA ASP A 231 -0.82 -28.98 -13.95
C ASP A 231 -0.09 -29.62 -15.14
N LYS A 232 -0.69 -30.65 -15.74
CA LYS A 232 -0.10 -31.40 -16.85
C LYS A 232 -0.19 -30.64 -18.17
N ASP A 233 -1.16 -29.75 -18.29
CA ASP A 233 -1.43 -28.99 -19.51
C ASP A 233 -0.62 -27.68 -19.58
N LEU A 234 0.08 -27.34 -18.49
CA LEU A 234 0.89 -26.15 -18.40
C LEU A 234 2.39 -26.44 -18.47
N SER A 235 3.09 -25.60 -19.23
CA SER A 235 4.55 -25.56 -19.23
C SER A 235 5.02 -24.55 -18.17
N TYR A 236 5.78 -25.02 -17.18
CA TYR A 236 6.34 -24.18 -16.13
C TYR A 236 7.67 -23.59 -16.55
N ASP A 237 7.81 -22.27 -16.37
CA ASP A 237 9.04 -21.53 -16.68
C ASP A 237 10.04 -21.62 -15.53
N TYR A 238 9.53 -21.59 -14.30
CA TYR A 238 10.37 -21.51 -13.09
C TYR A 238 9.93 -22.51 -12.04
N GLY A 239 10.88 -22.88 -11.21
CA GLY A 239 10.67 -23.63 -9.98
C GLY A 239 11.09 -22.84 -8.75
N LEU A 240 10.25 -22.87 -7.71
CA LEU A 240 10.55 -22.43 -6.37
C LEU A 240 10.55 -23.64 -5.45
N GLU A 241 11.72 -24.07 -4.97
CA GLU A 241 11.85 -25.22 -4.10
C GLU A 241 12.21 -24.78 -2.67
N LEU A 242 11.31 -25.05 -1.71
CA LEU A 242 11.62 -24.94 -0.28
C LEU A 242 12.21 -26.27 0.19
N THR A 243 13.49 -26.29 0.57
CA THR A 243 14.15 -27.46 1.14
C THR A 243 14.42 -27.25 2.62
N LEU A 244 13.75 -28.01 3.50
CA LEU A 244 14.06 -28.04 4.94
C LEU A 244 15.30 -28.91 5.17
N ARG A 245 16.28 -28.39 5.94
CA ARG A 245 17.60 -29.00 6.18
C ARG A 245 17.84 -29.34 7.64
N SER A 246 17.28 -28.57 8.57
CA SER A 246 17.44 -28.79 10.00
C SER A 246 16.13 -28.57 10.76
N ILE A 247 15.87 -29.41 11.73
CA ILE A 247 14.82 -29.25 12.72
C ILE A 247 15.46 -29.60 14.08
N ASN A 248 15.69 -28.59 14.90
CA ASN A 248 16.30 -28.71 16.19
C ASN A 248 15.25 -28.41 17.26
N ILE A 249 15.03 -29.32 18.19
CA ILE A 249 14.08 -29.15 19.31
C ILE A 249 14.86 -29.34 20.60
N SER A 250 14.79 -28.35 21.49
CA SER A 250 15.42 -28.44 22.79
C SER A 250 14.68 -29.47 23.69
N PRO A 251 15.37 -30.08 24.66
CA PRO A 251 14.69 -30.76 25.76
C PRO A 251 13.73 -29.80 26.50
N GLU A 252 12.77 -30.38 27.18
CA GLU A 252 11.93 -29.66 28.15
C GLU A 252 12.79 -29.28 29.36
N GLN A 253 12.71 -28.03 29.75
CA GLN A 253 13.50 -27.47 30.85
C GLN A 253 12.57 -26.77 31.82
N ILE A 254 12.80 -27.02 33.13
CA ILE A 254 12.20 -26.26 34.23
C ILE A 254 13.36 -25.64 34.99
N ARG A 255 13.41 -24.32 35.01
CA ARG A 255 14.41 -23.55 35.77
C ARG A 255 13.76 -22.94 36.99
N GLU A 256 14.37 -23.10 38.14
CA GLU A 256 13.92 -22.53 39.40
C GLU A 256 14.83 -21.36 39.80
N LYS A 257 14.21 -20.28 40.27
CA LYS A 257 14.90 -19.17 40.95
C LYS A 257 14.19 -18.84 42.22
N GLN A 258 14.97 -18.75 43.33
CA GLN A 258 14.47 -18.38 44.65
C GLN A 258 14.73 -16.88 44.90
N PHE A 259 13.74 -16.22 45.46
CA PHE A 259 13.82 -14.83 45.91
C PHE A 259 13.30 -14.71 47.33
N VAL A 260 13.99 -13.94 48.17
CA VAL A 260 13.50 -13.51 49.48
C VAL A 260 13.07 -12.04 49.35
N LYS A 261 11.84 -11.76 49.71
CA LYS A 261 11.28 -10.42 49.68
C LYS A 261 10.84 -10.01 51.08
N GLU A 262 11.27 -8.82 51.50
CA GLU A 262 10.88 -8.20 52.75
C GLU A 262 10.29 -6.82 52.49
N LYS A 263 9.25 -6.48 53.25
CA LYS A 263 8.57 -5.18 53.09
C LYS A 263 7.96 -4.77 54.41
N GLN A 264 8.11 -3.51 54.75
CA GLN A 264 7.38 -2.89 55.83
C GLN A 264 5.99 -2.47 55.37
N ILE A 265 4.95 -2.93 56.03
CA ILE A 265 3.56 -2.62 55.68
C ILE A 265 2.78 -2.15 56.91
N LYS A 266 1.75 -1.37 56.64
CA LYS A 266 0.78 -0.96 57.65
C LYS A 266 -0.18 -2.14 57.95
N ASP A 267 -0.23 -2.54 59.23
CA ASP A 267 -1.09 -3.62 59.70
C ASP A 267 -2.03 -3.07 60.79
N GLY A 268 -2.93 -2.20 60.43
CA GLY A 268 -3.84 -1.54 61.33
C GLY A 268 -3.23 -0.34 62.04
N TRP A 269 -3.62 -0.11 63.27
CA TRP A 269 -3.19 0.98 64.09
C TRP A 269 -2.92 0.54 65.53
N LYS A 270 -2.12 1.31 66.29
CA LYS A 270 -1.90 1.15 67.73
C LYS A 270 -2.03 2.52 68.42
N TYR A 271 -2.30 2.50 69.69
CA TYR A 271 -2.24 3.77 70.45
C TYR A 271 -0.79 4.20 70.60
N LEU A 272 -0.59 5.50 70.44
CA LEU A 272 0.70 6.11 70.74
C LEU A 272 0.94 6.06 72.25
N LEU A 273 2.13 5.57 72.65
CA LEU A 273 2.55 5.51 74.02
C LEU A 273 3.61 6.60 74.28
N ASP A 274 3.57 7.20 75.45
CA ASP A 274 4.62 8.10 75.96
C ASP A 274 5.85 7.27 76.43
N LYS A 275 6.86 7.95 76.99
CA LYS A 275 8.10 7.34 77.50
C LYS A 275 7.88 6.40 78.71
N ASP A 276 6.78 6.62 79.39
CA ASP A 276 6.42 5.83 80.63
C ASP A 276 5.42 4.70 80.30
N GLY A 277 5.07 4.50 79.02
CA GLY A 277 4.17 3.44 78.57
C GLY A 277 2.68 3.81 78.64
N ASN A 278 2.30 5.04 78.94
CA ASN A 278 0.90 5.51 78.99
C ASN A 278 0.41 5.91 77.66
N GLN A 279 -0.90 5.79 77.40
CA GLN A 279 -1.51 6.18 76.11
C GLN A 279 -1.59 7.73 76.02
N VAL A 280 -1.01 8.29 74.95
CA VAL A 280 -1.07 9.74 74.65
C VAL A 280 -2.49 10.13 74.29
N ILE A 281 -2.97 11.23 74.88
CA ILE A 281 -4.30 11.80 74.69
C ILE A 281 -4.12 13.15 73.93
N ASP A 282 -4.94 13.45 72.93
CA ASP A 282 -4.94 14.72 72.22
C ASP A 282 -5.64 15.84 73.03
N ASP A 283 -5.55 17.07 72.54
CA ASP A 283 -6.16 18.27 73.17
C ASP A 283 -7.70 18.17 73.32
N LYS A 284 -8.32 17.18 72.71
CA LYS A 284 -9.77 16.91 72.78
C LYS A 284 -10.11 15.70 73.67
N GLY A 285 -9.15 15.19 74.42
CA GLY A 285 -9.34 14.04 75.29
C GLY A 285 -9.42 12.68 74.59
N LYS A 286 -9.03 12.59 73.35
CA LYS A 286 -9.05 11.32 72.58
C LYS A 286 -7.66 10.67 72.53
N LYS A 287 -7.62 9.34 72.65
CA LYS A 287 -6.38 8.55 72.52
C LYS A 287 -5.83 8.65 71.09
N VAL A 288 -4.58 9.07 70.95
CA VAL A 288 -3.89 9.19 69.67
C VAL A 288 -3.57 7.85 69.07
N LYS A 289 -4.01 7.61 67.82
CA LYS A 289 -3.73 6.39 67.06
C LYS A 289 -2.62 6.66 66.05
N VAL A 290 -1.65 5.76 65.99
CA VAL A 290 -0.58 5.79 64.98
C VAL A 290 -0.60 4.47 64.19
N ASP A 291 -0.09 4.52 62.98
CA ASP A 291 0.00 3.35 62.13
C ASP A 291 0.86 2.26 62.76
N LYS A 292 0.33 1.04 62.86
CA LYS A 292 1.10 -0.12 63.27
C LYS A 292 1.85 -0.66 62.09
N MET A 293 3.16 -0.44 62.03
CA MET A 293 4.03 -0.94 60.97
C MET A 293 4.58 -2.32 61.39
N ILE A 294 4.51 -3.28 60.49
CA ILE A 294 5.11 -4.61 60.66
C ILE A 294 6.02 -4.95 59.47
N ASN A 295 7.06 -5.70 59.72
CA ASN A 295 7.92 -6.24 58.67
C ASN A 295 7.36 -7.62 58.25
N VAL A 296 7.05 -7.76 56.97
CA VAL A 296 6.60 -9.03 56.39
C VAL A 296 7.67 -9.58 55.47
N ARG A 297 7.84 -10.92 55.49
CA ARG A 297 8.81 -11.64 54.68
C ARG A 297 8.12 -12.74 53.91
N CYS A 298 8.56 -12.93 52.67
CA CYS A 298 8.06 -13.98 51.79
C CYS A 298 9.21 -14.57 50.98
N GLU A 299 9.26 -15.88 50.93
CA GLU A 299 10.15 -16.64 50.07
C GLU A 299 9.37 -17.03 48.81
N LEU A 300 9.83 -16.64 47.65
CA LEU A 300 9.21 -16.90 46.36
C LEU A 300 10.08 -17.85 45.56
N TYR A 301 9.48 -18.89 45.02
CA TYR A 301 10.10 -19.87 44.14
C TYR A 301 9.47 -19.68 42.75
N GLN A 302 10.21 -19.04 41.86
CA GLN A 302 9.79 -18.82 40.48
C GLN A 302 10.27 -19.97 39.60
N PHE A 303 9.34 -20.55 38.83
CA PHE A 303 9.61 -21.62 37.87
C PHE A 303 9.40 -21.10 36.47
N THR A 304 10.36 -21.37 35.59
CA THR A 304 10.27 -21.07 34.16
C THR A 304 10.31 -22.38 33.39
N GLN A 305 9.18 -22.74 32.78
CA GLN A 305 9.12 -23.83 31.80
C GLN A 305 9.60 -23.31 30.46
N PHE A 306 10.57 -23.96 29.84
CA PHE A 306 11.18 -23.53 28.59
C PHE A 306 11.33 -24.70 27.64
N LYS A 307 10.96 -24.49 26.36
CA LYS A 307 11.20 -25.39 25.25
C LYS A 307 11.30 -24.57 23.94
N SER A 308 12.24 -24.91 23.08
CA SER A 308 12.39 -24.19 21.78
C SER A 308 12.45 -25.18 20.64
N ALA A 309 11.98 -24.73 19.48
CA ALA A 309 12.16 -25.42 18.22
C ALA A 309 12.68 -24.45 17.16
N GLU A 310 13.63 -24.91 16.38
CA GLU A 310 14.21 -24.19 15.26
C GLU A 310 14.04 -25.01 13.99
N VAL A 311 13.53 -24.38 12.94
CA VAL A 311 13.39 -24.97 11.59
C VAL A 311 14.22 -24.16 10.62
N GLY A 312 15.14 -24.82 9.94
CA GLY A 312 16.04 -24.17 8.99
C GLY A 312 16.04 -24.86 7.62
N GLY A 313 16.30 -24.09 6.58
CA GLY A 313 16.32 -24.59 5.23
C GLY A 313 16.84 -23.57 4.21
N GLN A 314 16.45 -23.77 2.97
CA GLN A 314 16.77 -22.86 1.87
C GLN A 314 15.62 -22.84 0.85
N VAL A 315 15.47 -21.69 0.20
CA VAL A 315 14.59 -21.47 -0.95
C VAL A 315 15.46 -21.36 -2.19
N LYS A 316 15.19 -22.21 -3.19
CA LYS A 316 15.90 -22.23 -4.46
C LYS A 316 15.00 -21.73 -5.58
N TYR A 317 15.52 -20.87 -6.42
CA TYR A 317 14.91 -20.39 -7.65
C TYR A 317 15.61 -21.06 -8.83
N THR A 318 14.87 -21.74 -9.68
CA THR A 318 15.39 -22.46 -10.85
C THR A 318 14.66 -22.00 -12.10
N ASN A 319 15.37 -21.74 -13.18
CA ASN A 319 14.79 -21.60 -14.52
C ASN A 319 14.71 -22.99 -15.16
N PHE A 320 13.51 -23.44 -15.51
CA PHE A 320 13.30 -24.78 -16.08
C PHE A 320 13.70 -24.85 -17.56
N THR A 321 13.61 -23.74 -18.29
CA THR A 321 13.99 -23.69 -19.70
C THR A 321 15.51 -23.85 -19.86
N SER A 322 16.30 -23.07 -19.09
CA SER A 322 17.78 -23.16 -19.11
C SER A 322 18.35 -24.20 -18.16
N LYS A 323 17.53 -24.81 -17.30
CA LYS A 323 17.91 -25.74 -16.21
C LYS A 323 18.91 -25.14 -15.21
N GLN A 324 18.96 -23.80 -15.12
CA GLN A 324 19.91 -23.10 -14.27
C GLN A 324 19.31 -22.75 -12.90
N LEU A 325 20.12 -22.91 -11.85
CA LEU A 325 19.86 -22.35 -10.54
C LEU A 325 20.08 -20.84 -10.58
N LEU A 326 19.02 -20.07 -10.40
CA LEU A 326 19.09 -18.60 -10.45
C LEU A 326 19.60 -18.00 -9.13
N LYS A 327 18.94 -18.39 -8.03
CA LYS A 327 19.22 -17.83 -6.68
C LYS A 327 18.95 -18.89 -5.62
N THR A 328 19.62 -18.74 -4.48
CA THR A 328 19.37 -19.52 -3.26
C THR A 328 19.33 -18.59 -2.07
N PHE A 329 18.30 -18.71 -1.23
CA PHE A 329 18.14 -17.93 -0.03
C PHE A 329 18.05 -18.84 1.19
N PRO A 330 18.85 -18.61 2.25
CA PRO A 330 18.65 -19.31 3.50
C PRO A 330 17.34 -18.85 4.13
N ILE A 331 16.66 -19.77 4.82
CA ILE A 331 15.43 -19.50 5.57
C ILE A 331 15.51 -20.21 6.90
N LYS A 332 15.16 -19.50 7.96
CA LYS A 332 15.24 -20.00 9.33
C LYS A 332 14.13 -19.37 10.16
N SER A 333 13.56 -20.16 11.04
CA SER A 333 12.54 -19.71 11.98
C SER A 333 12.69 -20.43 13.31
N GLN A 334 12.31 -19.79 14.40
CA GLN A 334 12.38 -20.32 15.75
C GLN A 334 11.08 -20.02 16.48
N PHE A 335 10.60 -21.01 17.22
CA PHE A 335 9.53 -20.85 18.18
C PHE A 335 10.04 -21.17 19.59
N VAL A 336 9.68 -20.34 20.57
CA VAL A 336 10.02 -20.51 21.95
C VAL A 336 8.73 -20.59 22.77
N PHE A 337 8.58 -21.71 23.48
CA PHE A 337 7.58 -21.85 24.52
C PHE A 337 8.23 -21.47 25.85
N GLU A 338 7.68 -20.47 26.53
CA GLU A 338 8.07 -20.04 27.85
C GLU A 338 6.82 -19.80 28.71
N HIS A 339 6.79 -20.44 29.89
CA HIS A 339 5.71 -20.25 30.85
C HIS A 339 6.30 -20.08 32.24
N ASN A 340 5.93 -18.97 32.91
CA ASN A 340 6.39 -18.63 34.24
C ASN A 340 5.27 -18.79 35.23
N TYR A 341 5.53 -19.50 36.32
CA TYR A 341 4.66 -19.61 37.48
C TYR A 341 5.49 -19.57 38.77
N ALA A 342 4.85 -19.38 39.91
CA ALA A 342 5.57 -19.32 41.18
C ALA A 342 4.80 -19.97 42.32
N THR A 343 5.55 -20.46 43.32
CA THR A 343 5.02 -20.80 44.63
C THR A 343 5.67 -19.91 45.69
N TYR A 344 5.08 -19.80 46.85
CA TYR A 344 5.60 -18.97 47.92
C TYR A 344 5.41 -19.59 49.29
N ASN A 345 6.25 -19.16 50.20
CA ASN A 345 6.13 -19.44 51.63
C ASN A 345 6.28 -18.14 52.43
N GLY A 346 5.38 -17.87 53.39
CA GLY A 346 5.35 -16.64 54.17
C GLY A 346 4.23 -15.66 53.74
N ASP A 347 4.43 -14.37 54.03
CA ASP A 347 3.40 -13.34 53.80
C ASP A 347 3.47 -12.75 52.39
N LYS A 348 2.49 -13.07 51.54
CA LYS A 348 2.39 -12.57 50.15
C LYS A 348 2.32 -11.07 50.03
N ARG A 349 2.01 -10.31 51.10
CA ARG A 349 1.98 -8.84 51.10
C ARG A 349 3.38 -8.22 50.90
N ALA A 350 4.46 -9.02 51.10
CA ALA A 350 5.81 -8.62 50.75
C ALA A 350 6.10 -8.61 49.25
N LEU A 351 5.27 -9.31 48.43
CA LEU A 351 5.50 -9.46 46.99
C LEU A 351 5.02 -8.27 46.18
N ALA A 352 5.73 -7.96 45.09
CA ALA A 352 5.30 -7.02 44.07
C ALA A 352 4.18 -7.64 43.21
N LYS A 353 3.41 -6.79 42.51
CA LYS A 353 2.27 -7.21 41.69
C LYS A 353 2.65 -8.27 40.65
N SER A 354 3.78 -8.15 40.00
CA SER A 354 4.27 -9.13 39.00
C SER A 354 4.46 -10.53 39.58
N PHE A 355 4.89 -10.63 40.84
CA PHE A 355 5.00 -11.93 41.52
C PHE A 355 3.64 -12.45 41.99
N LEU A 356 2.75 -11.56 42.41
CA LEU A 356 1.37 -11.94 42.75
C LEU A 356 0.63 -12.52 41.51
N ASP A 357 0.88 -11.99 40.34
CA ASP A 357 0.31 -12.53 39.09
C ASP A 357 0.88 -13.95 38.80
N MET A 358 2.17 -14.20 39.09
CA MET A 358 2.81 -15.50 38.87
C MET A 358 2.34 -16.58 39.86
N ILE A 359 2.04 -16.27 41.13
CA ILE A 359 1.60 -17.25 42.11
C ILE A 359 0.17 -17.76 41.88
N VAL A 360 -0.60 -17.09 41.00
CA VAL A 360 -1.93 -17.55 40.57
C VAL A 360 -1.81 -18.59 39.46
N LEU A 361 -0.70 -18.58 38.73
CA LEU A 361 -0.43 -19.49 37.64
C LEU A 361 0.09 -20.84 38.19
N ARG A 362 -0.06 -21.89 37.38
CA ARG A 362 0.43 -23.24 37.67
C ARG A 362 1.23 -23.77 36.49
N ALA A 363 2.01 -24.82 36.72
CA ALA A 363 2.66 -25.57 35.67
C ALA A 363 1.64 -26.02 34.62
N VAL A 364 1.99 -25.88 33.35
CA VAL A 364 1.20 -26.35 32.23
C VAL A 364 1.92 -27.49 31.51
N LYS A 365 1.18 -28.28 30.71
CA LYS A 365 1.81 -29.29 29.86
C LYS A 365 2.68 -28.65 28.82
N PHE A 366 3.88 -29.16 28.60
CA PHE A 366 4.74 -28.74 27.49
C PHE A 366 4.07 -29.05 26.14
N PRO A 367 4.19 -28.17 25.16
CA PRO A 367 3.78 -28.47 23.79
C PRO A 367 4.53 -29.71 23.27
N THR A 368 3.84 -30.52 22.45
CA THR A 368 4.48 -31.66 21.78
C THR A 368 5.55 -31.20 20.82
N ASN A 369 6.49 -32.08 20.47
CA ASN A 369 7.50 -31.75 19.44
C ASN A 369 6.86 -31.39 18.10
N GLU A 370 5.75 -32.04 17.75
CA GLU A 370 4.99 -31.76 16.55
C GLU A 370 4.41 -30.33 16.58
N GLN A 371 3.81 -29.92 17.70
CA GLN A 371 3.28 -28.56 17.88
C GLN A 371 4.40 -27.53 17.80
N MET A 372 5.54 -27.76 18.44
CA MET A 372 6.70 -26.86 18.42
C MET A 372 7.22 -26.64 16.99
N VAL A 373 7.31 -27.72 16.20
CA VAL A 373 7.73 -27.65 14.79
C VAL A 373 6.68 -26.92 13.93
N TYR A 374 5.39 -27.14 14.21
CA TYR A 374 4.31 -26.46 13.51
C TYR A 374 4.35 -24.95 13.75
N ASP A 375 4.50 -24.53 15.01
CA ASP A 375 4.53 -23.12 15.40
C ASP A 375 5.78 -22.42 14.85
N ALA A 376 6.95 -23.07 14.89
CA ALA A 376 8.15 -22.57 14.22
C ALA A 376 7.94 -22.44 12.69
N GLY A 377 7.23 -23.39 12.07
CA GLY A 377 6.94 -23.38 10.65
C GLY A 377 5.99 -22.28 10.20
N ASN A 378 5.07 -21.82 11.05
CA ASN A 378 4.18 -20.71 10.77
C ASN A 378 4.95 -19.40 10.50
N ASP A 379 6.00 -19.13 11.28
CA ASP A 379 6.86 -17.97 11.07
C ASP A 379 7.69 -18.13 9.77
N LEU A 380 8.08 -19.37 9.42
CA LEU A 380 8.76 -19.69 8.17
C LEU A 380 7.94 -19.26 6.94
N LYS A 381 6.61 -19.35 7.03
CA LYS A 381 5.69 -18.88 5.98
C LYS A 381 5.87 -17.39 5.70
N GLN A 382 6.00 -16.57 6.73
CA GLN A 382 6.19 -15.12 6.56
C GLN A 382 7.57 -14.82 5.94
N HIS A 383 8.61 -15.56 6.35
CA HIS A 383 9.94 -15.43 5.76
C HIS A 383 9.93 -15.80 4.26
N LEU A 384 9.26 -16.89 3.89
CA LEU A 384 9.11 -17.30 2.48
C LEU A 384 8.37 -16.21 1.69
N LYS A 385 7.29 -15.68 2.24
CA LYS A 385 6.54 -14.57 1.62
C LYS A 385 7.43 -13.34 1.36
N ASN A 386 8.26 -12.98 2.31
CA ASN A 386 9.19 -11.85 2.16
C ASN A 386 10.27 -12.12 1.10
N ILE A 387 10.81 -13.34 1.03
CA ILE A 387 11.80 -13.73 0.01
C ILE A 387 11.19 -13.59 -1.37
N VAL A 388 9.99 -14.14 -1.60
CA VAL A 388 9.32 -14.13 -2.91
C VAL A 388 8.94 -12.71 -3.33
N ARG A 389 8.41 -11.90 -2.42
CA ARG A 389 8.05 -10.50 -2.73
C ARG A 389 9.24 -9.62 -3.12
N ARG A 390 10.42 -9.86 -2.50
CA ARG A 390 11.63 -9.08 -2.77
C ARG A 390 12.43 -9.57 -3.97
N ASN A 391 12.18 -10.79 -4.43
CA ASN A 391 12.98 -11.45 -5.46
C ASN A 391 12.06 -12.04 -6.52
N LYS A 392 11.64 -11.22 -7.47
CA LYS A 392 10.90 -11.68 -8.64
C LYS A 392 11.82 -12.48 -9.58
N PHE A 393 11.23 -13.38 -10.38
CA PHE A 393 11.95 -14.19 -11.38
C PHE A 393 12.43 -13.35 -12.56
N ARG A 394 11.64 -12.34 -12.94
CA ARG A 394 11.99 -11.31 -13.92
C ARG A 394 11.84 -9.94 -13.29
N ASN A 395 12.77 -9.06 -13.57
CA ASN A 395 12.68 -7.64 -13.23
C ASN A 395 11.96 -6.89 -14.35
#